data_0e1a79b60ba60a01091d53ad2ab84cb9
#
_entry.id   0e1a79b60ba60a01091d53ad2ab84cb9
#
_cell.length_a   1.000
_cell.length_b   1.000
_cell.length_c   1.000
_cell.angle_alpha   90.00
_cell.angle_beta   90.00
_cell.angle_gamma   90.00
#
_symmetry.space_group_name_H-M   'P 1'
#
loop_
_entity.id
_entity.type
_entity.pdbx_description
1 polymer ?
#
loop_
_entity_poly.entity_id
_entity_poly.type
_entity_poly.pdbx_seq_one_letter_code
_entity_poly.pdbx_strand_id
1 'polypeptide(L)'
;MELSKSGFGKETLHMKYDVTIDKELFSVYPEIRLGLLRFHADVKAPDERFWDYMNAEVLPQVRSCVEGKEWSEIPGIKGSRSAYKAFGRNPGRYRVSSEALIRRVRRGDELYHINSVVDVNNLISVKSGLSVGSYDLGRIYGTIKLRKAEHGEGDTGIGKDFLDMENMLVLADDDGIFGSSMSDSTRAMVTDSASDILVVVYCFENDIELETLLCEAEKAFVQFAGVYDIDTWIA
;
A
#
# COMPACT_ATOMS: atom_id res chain seq x y z
N MET A 1 41.55 33.92 22.91
CA MET A 1 40.34 34.38 22.16
C MET A 1 39.76 33.15 21.45
N GLU A 2 38.90 32.44 22.18
CA GLU A 2 38.35 31.16 21.74
C GLU A 2 37.14 31.44 20.85
N LEU A 3 37.17 30.89 19.64
CA LEU A 3 36.02 30.90 18.72
C LEU A 3 35.13 29.69 19.02
N SER A 4 34.00 29.96 19.66
CA SER A 4 32.92 28.99 19.90
C SER A 4 32.36 28.54 18.57
N LYS A 5 32.46 27.22 18.29
CA LYS A 5 31.73 26.55 17.23
C LYS A 5 30.32 26.19 17.75
N SER A 6 29.35 27.02 17.43
CA SER A 6 27.95 26.63 17.59
C SER A 6 27.56 25.66 16.48
N GLY A 7 27.54 24.37 16.82
CA GLY A 7 26.93 23.35 15.98
C GLY A 7 25.41 23.48 16.06
N PHE A 8 24.79 24.03 15.03
CA PHE A 8 23.33 23.86 14.82
C PHE A 8 23.10 22.43 14.32
N GLY A 9 22.83 21.53 15.24
CA GLY A 9 22.19 20.26 14.90
C GLY A 9 20.78 20.59 14.40
N LYS A 10 20.54 20.40 13.10
CA LYS A 10 19.16 20.29 12.60
C LYS A 10 18.58 19.02 13.18
N GLU A 11 17.87 19.11 14.30
CA GLU A 11 16.84 18.14 14.64
C GLU A 11 15.76 18.29 13.57
N THR A 12 15.83 17.45 12.56
CA THR A 12 14.70 17.25 11.65
C THR A 12 13.63 16.58 12.49
N LEU A 13 12.64 17.35 12.90
CA LEU A 13 11.44 16.84 13.57
C LEU A 13 10.71 16.01 12.52
N HIS A 14 11.00 14.71 12.45
CA HIS A 14 10.24 13.79 11.62
C HIS A 14 8.83 13.73 12.20
N MET A 15 7.91 14.46 11.60
CA MET A 15 6.49 14.37 11.96
C MET A 15 5.97 13.02 11.49
N LYS A 16 5.99 12.04 12.39
CA LYS A 16 5.33 10.76 12.17
C LYS A 16 3.83 11.02 12.09
N TYR A 17 3.23 10.76 10.94
CA TYR A 17 1.77 10.80 10.82
C TYR A 17 1.15 9.77 11.77
N ASP A 18 0.09 10.20 12.46
CA ASP A 18 -0.64 9.31 13.38
C ASP A 18 -1.57 8.41 12.57
N VAL A 19 -1.06 7.23 12.23
CA VAL A 19 -1.84 6.18 11.56
C VAL A 19 -2.20 5.14 12.61
N THR A 20 -3.48 4.96 12.84
CA THR A 20 -4.01 4.08 13.87
C THR A 20 -4.89 2.99 13.28
N ILE A 21 -4.99 1.88 13.99
CA ILE A 21 -5.94 0.80 13.68
C ILE A 21 -7.03 0.81 14.75
N ASP A 22 -8.30 0.81 14.34
CA ASP A 22 -9.42 0.79 15.27
C ASP A 22 -9.36 -0.49 16.11
N LYS A 23 -9.41 -0.31 17.43
CA LYS A 23 -9.30 -1.41 18.40
C LYS A 23 -10.37 -2.48 18.23
N GLU A 24 -11.53 -2.13 17.73
CA GLU A 24 -12.61 -3.08 17.47
C GLU A 24 -12.23 -4.12 16.40
N LEU A 25 -11.35 -3.75 15.47
CA LEU A 25 -10.91 -4.67 14.42
C LEU A 25 -10.13 -5.86 15.00
N PHE A 26 -9.32 -5.64 16.02
CA PHE A 26 -8.55 -6.71 16.68
C PHE A 26 -9.43 -7.75 17.37
N SER A 27 -10.65 -7.38 17.78
CA SER A 27 -11.62 -8.33 18.36
C SER A 27 -12.13 -9.31 17.32
N VAL A 28 -12.12 -8.96 16.04
CA VAL A 28 -12.57 -9.79 14.92
C VAL A 28 -11.40 -10.49 14.24
N TYR A 29 -10.29 -9.78 14.05
CA TYR A 29 -9.12 -10.28 13.36
C TYR A 29 -7.83 -9.69 13.98
N PRO A 30 -7.21 -10.39 14.95
CA PRO A 30 -6.07 -9.84 15.72
C PRO A 30 -4.76 -9.72 14.94
N GLU A 31 -4.67 -10.31 13.75
CA GLU A 31 -3.44 -10.33 12.93
C GLU A 31 -3.29 -9.10 12.03
N ILE A 32 -4.16 -8.09 12.18
CA ILE A 32 -4.10 -6.86 11.37
C ILE A 32 -2.87 -6.05 11.75
N ARG A 33 -2.05 -5.74 10.75
CA ARG A 33 -0.92 -4.80 10.85
C ARG A 33 -0.85 -3.95 9.60
N LEU A 34 -0.34 -2.74 9.73
CA LEU A 34 -0.03 -1.88 8.60
C LEU A 34 1.48 -1.61 8.56
N GLY A 35 2.11 -1.95 7.44
CA GLY A 35 3.45 -1.46 7.13
C GLY A 35 3.35 -0.09 6.48
N LEU A 36 4.11 0.87 6.94
CA LEU A 36 3.98 2.26 6.57
C LEU A 36 5.32 2.83 6.10
N LEU A 37 5.31 3.53 4.97
CA LEU A 37 6.44 4.34 4.50
C LEU A 37 5.90 5.74 4.21
N ARG A 38 6.62 6.75 4.64
CA ARG A 38 6.44 8.14 4.21
C ARG A 38 7.69 8.63 3.55
N PHE A 39 7.58 9.34 2.45
CA PHE A 39 8.71 9.92 1.75
C PHE A 39 8.31 11.10 0.88
N HIS A 40 9.32 11.85 0.47
CA HIS A 40 9.15 12.83 -0.60
C HIS A 40 9.57 12.23 -1.94
N ALA A 41 8.83 12.59 -2.99
CA ALA A 41 9.10 12.15 -4.35
C ALA A 41 8.86 13.28 -5.36
N ASP A 42 9.63 13.26 -6.43
CA ASP A 42 9.31 13.92 -7.69
C ASP A 42 8.67 12.85 -8.59
N VAL A 43 7.33 12.80 -8.56
CA VAL A 43 6.57 11.74 -9.27
C VAL A 43 6.76 11.89 -10.77
N LYS A 44 7.24 10.84 -11.42
CA LYS A 44 7.61 10.82 -12.84
C LYS A 44 6.74 9.85 -13.63
N ALA A 45 6.75 10.03 -14.93
CA ALA A 45 6.23 9.03 -15.85
C ALA A 45 6.92 7.66 -15.65
N PRO A 46 6.29 6.55 -16.08
CA PRO A 46 6.88 5.23 -15.98
C PRO A 46 8.29 5.15 -16.60
N ASP A 47 9.23 4.50 -15.91
CA ASP A 47 10.61 4.31 -16.38
C ASP A 47 10.71 2.99 -17.17
N GLU A 48 11.21 3.06 -18.42
CA GLU A 48 11.38 1.88 -19.28
C GLU A 48 12.31 0.85 -18.65
N ARG A 49 13.40 1.26 -17.99
CA ARG A 49 14.35 0.35 -17.32
C ARG A 49 13.70 -0.40 -16.15
N PHE A 50 12.78 0.26 -15.43
CA PHE A 50 12.00 -0.40 -14.40
C PHE A 50 11.11 -1.50 -15.01
N TRP A 51 10.45 -1.19 -16.11
CA TRP A 51 9.57 -2.15 -16.78
C TRP A 51 10.33 -3.27 -17.49
N ASP A 52 11.54 -3.00 -18.00
CA ASP A 52 12.44 -4.05 -18.50
C ASP A 52 12.80 -5.03 -17.37
N TYR A 53 13.17 -4.53 -16.17
CA TYR A 53 13.41 -5.34 -14.99
C TYR A 53 12.16 -6.13 -14.56
N MET A 54 11.00 -5.47 -14.50
CA MET A 54 9.74 -6.13 -14.17
C MET A 54 9.44 -7.29 -15.12
N ASN A 55 9.53 -7.06 -16.41
CA ASN A 55 9.17 -8.04 -17.43
C ASN A 55 10.20 -9.18 -17.57
N ALA A 56 11.49 -8.88 -17.46
CA ALA A 56 12.55 -9.88 -17.60
C ALA A 56 12.75 -10.75 -16.37
N GLU A 57 12.58 -10.19 -15.17
CA GLU A 57 12.94 -10.88 -13.93
C GLU A 57 11.74 -11.10 -13.00
N VAL A 58 11.00 -10.04 -12.64
CA VAL A 58 10.01 -10.12 -11.56
C VAL A 58 8.77 -10.92 -11.97
N LEU A 59 8.13 -10.53 -13.07
CA LEU A 59 6.85 -11.15 -13.47
C LEU A 59 6.99 -12.64 -13.82
N PRO A 60 8.08 -13.12 -14.49
CA PRO A 60 8.29 -14.54 -14.70
C PRO A 60 8.46 -15.32 -13.38
N GLN A 61 9.21 -14.78 -12.41
CA GLN A 61 9.39 -15.41 -11.10
C GLN A 61 8.06 -15.48 -10.33
N VAL A 62 7.32 -14.37 -10.26
CA VAL A 62 5.99 -14.34 -9.60
C VAL A 62 5.06 -15.36 -10.26
N ARG A 63 5.01 -15.42 -11.60
CA ARG A 63 4.18 -16.39 -12.32
C ARG A 63 4.53 -17.82 -11.93
N SER A 64 5.80 -18.17 -11.93
CA SER A 64 6.27 -19.50 -11.52
C SER A 64 5.89 -19.83 -10.07
N CYS A 65 6.02 -18.85 -9.16
CA CYS A 65 5.69 -19.03 -7.75
C CYS A 65 4.19 -19.27 -7.48
N VAL A 66 3.31 -18.75 -8.34
CA VAL A 66 1.86 -18.83 -8.14
C VAL A 66 1.16 -19.81 -9.06
N GLU A 67 1.90 -20.43 -10.00
CA GLU A 67 1.35 -21.40 -10.92
C GLU A 67 0.82 -22.63 -10.18
N GLY A 68 -0.37 -23.09 -10.54
CA GLY A 68 -1.02 -24.25 -9.94
C GLY A 68 -1.50 -24.08 -8.50
N LYS A 69 -1.20 -22.95 -7.82
CA LYS A 69 -1.64 -22.70 -6.44
C LYS A 69 -3.07 -22.18 -6.38
N GLU A 70 -3.80 -22.60 -5.35
CA GLU A 70 -5.03 -21.96 -4.96
C GLU A 70 -4.77 -20.58 -4.33
N TRP A 71 -5.73 -19.66 -4.43
CA TRP A 71 -5.56 -18.28 -3.90
C TRP A 71 -5.35 -18.26 -2.38
N SER A 72 -5.86 -19.25 -1.67
CA SER A 72 -5.66 -19.44 -0.22
C SER A 72 -4.30 -20.02 0.16
N GLU A 73 -3.47 -20.38 -0.82
CA GLU A 73 -2.11 -20.90 -0.60
C GLU A 73 -1.02 -19.87 -0.89
N ILE A 74 -1.42 -18.70 -1.45
CA ILE A 74 -0.48 -17.62 -1.75
C ILE A 74 -0.38 -16.71 -0.52
N PRO A 75 0.81 -16.57 0.09
CA PRO A 75 1.03 -15.65 1.21
C PRO A 75 0.57 -14.24 0.88
N GLY A 76 0.08 -13.50 1.87
CA GLY A 76 -0.50 -12.16 1.69
C GLY A 76 -1.94 -12.20 1.16
N ILE A 77 -2.21 -12.95 0.10
CA ILE A 77 -3.57 -13.17 -0.40
C ILE A 77 -4.38 -14.02 0.57
N LYS A 78 -3.80 -15.08 1.14
CA LYS A 78 -4.42 -15.96 2.13
C LYS A 78 -4.96 -15.16 3.32
N GLY A 79 -4.12 -14.32 3.94
CA GLY A 79 -4.51 -13.48 5.07
C GLY A 79 -5.59 -12.48 4.71
N SER A 80 -5.43 -11.78 3.58
CA SER A 80 -6.43 -10.85 3.08
C SER A 80 -7.80 -11.51 2.89
N ARG A 81 -7.85 -12.70 2.29
CA ARG A 81 -9.10 -13.46 2.10
C ARG A 81 -9.72 -13.92 3.42
N SER A 82 -8.88 -14.32 4.39
CA SER A 82 -9.30 -14.72 5.74
C SER A 82 -9.88 -13.54 6.51
N ALA A 83 -9.20 -12.39 6.49
CA ALA A 83 -9.67 -11.16 7.13
C ALA A 83 -11.02 -10.71 6.55
N TYR A 84 -11.14 -10.59 5.22
CA TYR A 84 -12.40 -10.18 4.62
C TYR A 84 -13.55 -11.14 4.93
N LYS A 85 -13.30 -12.45 4.98
CA LYS A 85 -14.30 -13.44 5.41
C LYS A 85 -14.71 -13.22 6.86
N ALA A 86 -13.77 -12.91 7.77
CA ALA A 86 -14.06 -12.64 9.18
C ALA A 86 -14.95 -11.40 9.35
N PHE A 87 -14.76 -10.38 8.49
CA PHE A 87 -15.61 -9.18 8.44
C PHE A 87 -16.89 -9.35 7.61
N GLY A 88 -17.26 -10.59 7.23
CA GLY A 88 -18.52 -10.91 6.56
C GLY A 88 -18.52 -10.61 5.06
N ARG A 89 -17.38 -10.35 4.44
CA ARG A 89 -17.28 -10.12 2.99
C ARG A 89 -16.84 -11.39 2.25
N ASN A 90 -17.42 -11.61 1.09
CA ASN A 90 -17.05 -12.73 0.22
C ASN A 90 -15.77 -12.38 -0.58
N PRO A 91 -14.61 -13.00 -0.28
CA PRO A 91 -13.35 -12.68 -0.97
C PRO A 91 -13.34 -13.10 -2.45
N GLY A 92 -14.25 -13.93 -2.90
CA GLY A 92 -14.43 -14.25 -4.31
C GLY A 92 -15.04 -13.10 -5.11
N ARG A 93 -15.91 -12.32 -4.48
CA ARG A 93 -16.56 -11.13 -5.08
C ARG A 93 -15.74 -9.86 -4.88
N TYR A 94 -15.17 -9.70 -3.67
CA TYR A 94 -14.39 -8.52 -3.26
C TYR A 94 -12.92 -8.90 -3.18
N ARG A 95 -12.20 -8.71 -4.29
CA ARG A 95 -10.78 -9.07 -4.39
C ARG A 95 -9.90 -7.90 -4.00
N VAL A 96 -8.89 -8.19 -3.20
CA VAL A 96 -7.84 -7.23 -2.87
C VAL A 96 -6.97 -6.91 -4.10
N SER A 97 -6.32 -5.75 -4.09
CA SER A 97 -5.56 -5.24 -5.24
C SER A 97 -4.40 -6.18 -5.63
N SER A 98 -3.67 -6.73 -4.66
CA SER A 98 -2.60 -7.71 -4.91
C SER A 98 -3.09 -8.97 -5.63
N GLU A 99 -4.24 -9.53 -5.22
CA GLU A 99 -4.85 -10.67 -5.92
C GLU A 99 -5.22 -10.29 -7.36
N ALA A 100 -5.74 -9.09 -7.60
CA ALA A 100 -6.07 -8.63 -8.94
C ALA A 100 -4.83 -8.52 -9.84
N LEU A 101 -3.72 -7.96 -9.33
CA LEU A 101 -2.44 -7.87 -10.02
C LEU A 101 -1.86 -9.26 -10.32
N ILE A 102 -1.79 -10.14 -9.32
CA ILE A 102 -1.23 -11.49 -9.51
C ILE A 102 -2.07 -12.33 -10.47
N ARG A 103 -3.40 -12.11 -10.53
CA ARG A 103 -4.25 -12.74 -11.56
C ARG A 103 -3.86 -12.32 -12.97
N ARG A 104 -3.51 -11.04 -13.18
CA ARG A 104 -3.00 -10.57 -14.48
C ARG A 104 -1.67 -11.24 -14.81
N VAL A 105 -0.73 -11.26 -13.86
CA VAL A 105 0.58 -11.92 -14.02
C VAL A 105 0.41 -13.40 -14.36
N ARG A 106 -0.47 -14.12 -13.66
CA ARG A 106 -0.75 -15.55 -13.92
C ARG A 106 -1.28 -15.81 -15.33
N ARG A 107 -2.14 -14.92 -15.85
CA ARG A 107 -2.67 -15.04 -17.22
C ARG A 107 -1.69 -14.59 -18.30
N GLY A 108 -0.60 -13.93 -17.94
CA GLY A 108 0.33 -13.32 -18.88
C GLY A 108 -0.11 -11.95 -19.41
N ASP A 109 -1.07 -11.32 -18.76
CA ASP A 109 -1.49 -9.97 -19.09
C ASP A 109 -0.44 -8.97 -18.58
N GLU A 110 -0.23 -7.88 -19.32
CA GLU A 110 0.61 -6.77 -18.89
C GLU A 110 0.03 -6.04 -17.68
N LEU A 111 0.88 -5.55 -16.78
CA LEU A 111 0.47 -4.63 -15.73
C LEU A 111 0.36 -3.22 -16.28
N TYR A 112 -0.43 -2.38 -15.60
CA TYR A 112 -0.58 -0.97 -15.98
C TYR A 112 0.68 -0.18 -15.61
N HIS A 113 1.14 0.67 -16.50
CA HIS A 113 2.19 1.64 -16.29
C HIS A 113 1.52 2.96 -15.87
N ILE A 114 1.68 3.38 -14.63
CA ILE A 114 0.94 4.52 -14.08
C ILE A 114 1.88 5.71 -13.84
N ASN A 115 2.77 5.59 -12.86
CA ASN A 115 3.83 6.54 -12.56
C ASN A 115 4.89 5.87 -11.67
N SER A 116 6.01 6.53 -11.45
CA SER A 116 7.16 5.96 -10.73
C SER A 116 6.83 5.43 -9.33
N VAL A 117 5.88 6.01 -8.62
CA VAL A 117 5.47 5.58 -7.28
C VAL A 117 4.54 4.37 -7.33
N VAL A 118 3.48 4.46 -8.14
CA VAL A 118 2.47 3.40 -8.25
C VAL A 118 3.06 2.14 -8.89
N ASP A 119 4.00 2.29 -9.81
CA ASP A 119 4.67 1.16 -10.43
C ASP A 119 5.52 0.37 -9.41
N VAL A 120 6.21 1.07 -8.49
CA VAL A 120 6.92 0.42 -7.37
C VAL A 120 5.93 -0.22 -6.37
N ASN A 121 4.77 0.39 -6.10
CA ASN A 121 3.71 -0.27 -5.32
C ASN A 121 3.32 -1.61 -5.93
N ASN A 122 3.11 -1.64 -7.25
CA ASN A 122 2.75 -2.85 -7.98
C ASN A 122 3.85 -3.92 -7.89
N LEU A 123 5.13 -3.52 -7.97
CA LEU A 123 6.27 -4.40 -7.74
C LEU A 123 6.20 -5.07 -6.36
N ILE A 124 6.02 -4.26 -5.30
CA ILE A 124 5.94 -4.76 -3.92
C ILE A 124 4.73 -5.70 -3.77
N SER A 125 3.56 -5.30 -4.30
CA SER A 125 2.33 -6.09 -4.23
C SER A 125 2.47 -7.45 -4.90
N VAL A 126 3.05 -7.54 -6.11
CA VAL A 126 3.14 -8.83 -6.81
C VAL A 126 4.20 -9.75 -6.19
N LYS A 127 5.26 -9.20 -5.61
CA LYS A 127 6.30 -9.98 -4.93
C LYS A 127 5.85 -10.53 -3.59
N SER A 128 5.15 -9.72 -2.79
CA SER A 128 4.75 -10.07 -1.43
C SER A 128 3.38 -10.75 -1.35
N GLY A 129 2.51 -10.53 -2.34
CA GLY A 129 1.08 -10.89 -2.26
C GLY A 129 0.26 -9.95 -1.39
N LEU A 130 0.87 -8.96 -0.73
CA LEU A 130 0.18 -7.96 0.07
C LEU A 130 -0.33 -6.81 -0.79
N SER A 131 -1.49 -6.28 -0.46
CA SER A 131 -1.98 -5.06 -1.09
C SER A 131 -1.19 -3.86 -0.60
N VAL A 132 -0.81 -2.98 -1.52
CA VAL A 132 -0.10 -1.73 -1.24
C VAL A 132 -0.88 -0.59 -1.86
N GLY A 133 -1.18 0.43 -1.06
CA GLY A 133 -1.77 1.70 -1.51
C GLY A 133 -0.76 2.83 -1.35
N SER A 134 -0.82 3.84 -2.21
CA SER A 134 -0.04 5.08 -2.08
C SER A 134 -0.94 6.29 -2.18
N TYR A 135 -0.70 7.26 -1.32
CA TYR A 135 -1.59 8.39 -1.07
C TYR A 135 -0.81 9.70 -1.02
N ASP A 136 -1.36 10.73 -1.65
CA ASP A 136 -0.89 12.11 -1.56
C ASP A 136 -1.29 12.70 -0.19
N LEU A 137 -0.32 12.88 0.71
CA LEU A 137 -0.53 13.44 2.04
C LEU A 137 -1.05 14.88 2.01
N GLY A 138 -0.81 15.61 0.93
CA GLY A 138 -1.43 16.93 0.72
C GLY A 138 -2.95 16.91 0.55
N ARG A 139 -3.53 15.72 0.41
CA ARG A 139 -4.98 15.48 0.26
C ARG A 139 -5.61 14.72 1.43
N ILE A 140 -4.87 14.55 2.52
CA ILE A 140 -5.31 13.81 3.72
C ILE A 140 -5.34 14.78 4.89
N TYR A 141 -6.42 14.79 5.67
CA TYR A 141 -6.68 15.75 6.72
C TYR A 141 -6.92 15.08 8.06
N GLY A 142 -6.19 15.53 9.08
CA GLY A 142 -6.33 15.02 10.45
C GLY A 142 -5.72 13.64 10.68
N THR A 143 -6.37 12.82 11.50
CA THR A 143 -5.87 11.51 11.91
C THR A 143 -6.24 10.43 10.89
N ILE A 144 -5.26 9.62 10.50
CA ILE A 144 -5.48 8.48 9.62
C ILE A 144 -5.89 7.26 10.45
N LYS A 145 -6.99 6.63 10.09
CA LYS A 145 -7.49 5.44 10.80
C LYS A 145 -7.87 4.32 9.84
N LEU A 146 -7.34 3.11 10.10
CA LEU A 146 -7.92 1.90 9.54
C LEU A 146 -9.13 1.51 10.37
N ARG A 147 -10.29 1.48 9.75
CA ARG A 147 -11.56 1.12 10.39
C ARG A 147 -12.45 0.27 9.49
N LYS A 148 -13.50 -0.26 10.04
CA LYS A 148 -14.58 -0.85 9.25
C LYS A 148 -15.47 0.28 8.71
N ALA A 149 -15.81 0.23 7.42
CA ALA A 149 -16.76 1.15 6.83
C ALA A 149 -18.17 0.90 7.35
N GLU A 150 -18.91 1.97 7.60
CA GLU A 150 -20.26 1.96 8.16
C GLU A 150 -21.32 1.60 7.10
N HIS A 151 -22.55 1.41 7.55
CA HIS A 151 -23.69 1.15 6.66
C HIS A 151 -23.91 2.34 5.71
N GLY A 152 -23.99 2.05 4.41
CA GLY A 152 -24.19 3.06 3.38
C GLY A 152 -22.95 3.88 3.01
N GLU A 153 -21.80 3.65 3.65
CA GLU A 153 -20.55 4.26 3.22
C GLU A 153 -20.04 3.67 1.91
N GLY A 154 -19.52 4.53 1.10
CA GLY A 154 -18.89 4.16 -0.17
C GLY A 154 -17.97 5.26 -0.67
N ASP A 155 -17.24 4.95 -1.74
CA ASP A 155 -16.29 5.88 -2.33
C ASP A 155 -16.20 5.67 -3.85
N THR A 156 -15.72 6.71 -4.54
CA THR A 156 -15.39 6.63 -5.97
C THR A 156 -13.96 6.15 -6.14
N GLY A 157 -13.81 4.88 -6.48
CA GLY A 157 -12.51 4.27 -6.70
C GLY A 157 -11.85 4.72 -8.01
N ILE A 158 -10.51 4.63 -8.07
CA ILE A 158 -9.75 4.94 -9.30
C ILE A 158 -10.20 4.02 -10.42
N GLY A 159 -10.69 4.63 -11.51
CA GLY A 159 -11.18 3.90 -12.69
C GLY A 159 -12.46 3.08 -12.46
N LYS A 160 -13.23 3.40 -11.43
CA LYS A 160 -14.47 2.73 -11.05
C LYS A 160 -15.55 3.75 -10.74
N ASP A 161 -16.82 3.32 -10.89
CA ASP A 161 -17.97 4.04 -10.36
C ASP A 161 -17.98 3.97 -8.82
N PHE A 162 -19.00 4.57 -8.21
CA PHE A 162 -19.22 4.48 -6.77
C PHE A 162 -19.24 3.02 -6.29
N LEU A 163 -18.38 2.73 -5.31
CA LEU A 163 -18.27 1.41 -4.68
C LEU A 163 -18.91 1.46 -3.29
N ASP A 164 -19.85 0.56 -3.05
CA ASP A 164 -20.32 0.28 -1.70
C ASP A 164 -19.19 -0.37 -0.89
N MET A 165 -18.73 0.33 0.14
CA MET A 165 -17.64 -0.08 1.02
C MET A 165 -18.13 -0.62 2.37
N GLU A 166 -19.44 -0.74 2.57
CA GLU A 166 -20.03 -1.24 3.81
C GLU A 166 -19.34 -2.53 4.29
N ASN A 167 -18.98 -2.59 5.58
CA ASN A 167 -18.22 -3.69 6.22
C ASN A 167 -16.84 -3.99 5.61
N MET A 168 -16.28 -3.10 4.81
CA MET A 168 -14.91 -3.22 4.32
C MET A 168 -13.93 -2.57 5.28
N LEU A 169 -12.68 -3.03 5.26
CA LEU A 169 -11.59 -2.36 5.95
C LEU A 169 -11.09 -1.21 5.08
N VAL A 170 -11.22 0.01 5.60
CA VAL A 170 -10.91 1.24 4.88
C VAL A 170 -9.97 2.14 5.67
N LEU A 171 -9.09 2.84 4.96
CA LEU A 171 -8.39 3.99 5.50
C LEU A 171 -9.29 5.21 5.36
N ALA A 172 -9.46 5.91 6.45
CA ALA A 172 -10.23 7.16 6.51
C ALA A 172 -9.46 8.22 7.30
N ASP A 173 -9.73 9.47 6.97
CA ASP A 173 -9.31 10.66 7.68
C ASP A 173 -10.54 11.47 8.14
N ASP A 174 -10.37 12.75 8.49
CA ASP A 174 -11.48 13.59 8.95
C ASP A 174 -12.49 13.90 7.83
N ASP A 175 -12.09 13.79 6.55
CA ASP A 175 -12.96 14.01 5.39
C ASP A 175 -13.62 12.70 4.87
N GLY A 176 -13.30 11.54 5.46
CA GLY A 176 -13.90 10.26 5.12
C GLY A 176 -12.93 9.26 4.49
N ILE A 177 -13.46 8.28 3.76
CA ILE A 177 -12.68 7.20 3.16
C ILE A 177 -11.76 7.74 2.06
N PHE A 178 -10.49 7.28 2.05
CA PHE A 178 -9.54 7.60 0.98
C PHE A 178 -8.83 6.39 0.40
N GLY A 179 -8.89 5.23 1.04
CA GLY A 179 -8.22 4.04 0.53
C GLY A 179 -8.66 2.74 1.19
N SER A 180 -8.29 1.64 0.57
CA SER A 180 -8.48 0.28 1.10
C SER A 180 -7.54 -0.70 0.42
N SER A 181 -7.42 -1.92 0.96
CA SER A 181 -6.65 -2.99 0.28
C SER A 181 -7.28 -3.47 -1.04
N MET A 182 -8.45 -2.96 -1.42
CA MET A 182 -9.14 -3.33 -2.67
C MET A 182 -9.10 -2.24 -3.74
N SER A 183 -9.19 -0.99 -3.34
CA SER A 183 -9.27 0.14 -4.25
C SER A 183 -8.98 1.42 -3.49
N ASP A 184 -8.20 2.28 -4.09
CA ASP A 184 -7.94 3.61 -3.57
C ASP A 184 -8.93 4.61 -4.15
N SER A 185 -9.23 5.64 -3.36
CA SER A 185 -10.06 6.77 -3.76
C SER A 185 -9.34 7.66 -4.76
N THR A 186 -10.09 8.26 -5.67
CA THR A 186 -9.57 9.32 -6.53
C THR A 186 -9.17 10.57 -5.74
N ARG A 187 -9.70 10.74 -4.51
CA ARG A 187 -9.45 11.91 -3.65
C ARG A 187 -7.98 12.06 -3.26
N ALA A 188 -7.36 10.96 -2.82
CA ALA A 188 -6.00 10.96 -2.32
C ALA A 188 -5.00 10.22 -3.24
N MET A 189 -5.36 9.98 -4.51
CA MET A 189 -4.48 9.28 -5.44
C MET A 189 -3.20 10.07 -5.72
N VAL A 190 -2.10 9.38 -5.89
CA VAL A 190 -0.81 9.97 -6.28
C VAL A 190 -0.88 10.42 -7.73
N THR A 191 -0.72 11.73 -7.94
CA THR A 191 -0.63 12.38 -9.26
C THR A 191 0.77 12.96 -9.47
N ASP A 192 1.06 13.45 -10.67
CA ASP A 192 2.35 14.08 -11.01
C ASP A 192 2.67 15.31 -10.13
N SER A 193 1.67 15.89 -9.46
CA SER A 193 1.85 17.02 -8.55
C SER A 193 2.03 16.63 -7.08
N ALA A 194 1.87 15.35 -6.75
CA ALA A 194 2.09 14.86 -5.39
C ALA A 194 3.57 14.85 -5.05
N SER A 195 3.92 15.25 -3.84
CA SER A 195 5.33 15.31 -3.41
C SER A 195 5.58 14.71 -2.02
N ASP A 196 4.60 14.66 -1.15
CA ASP A 196 4.66 14.04 0.18
C ASP A 196 3.72 12.83 0.17
N ILE A 197 4.28 11.64 0.24
CA ILE A 197 3.57 10.40 -0.08
C ILE A 197 3.56 9.47 1.12
N LEU A 198 2.39 8.94 1.44
CA LEU A 198 2.22 7.81 2.35
C LEU A 198 1.99 6.53 1.55
N VAL A 199 2.78 5.53 1.83
CA VAL A 199 2.56 4.15 1.34
C VAL A 199 2.10 3.28 2.48
N VAL A 200 1.04 2.49 2.25
CA VAL A 200 0.45 1.58 3.22
C VAL A 200 0.45 0.16 2.67
N VAL A 201 1.14 -0.74 3.36
CA VAL A 201 1.13 -2.18 3.12
C VAL A 201 0.13 -2.83 4.07
N TYR A 202 -0.91 -3.44 3.54
CA TYR A 202 -1.95 -4.10 4.34
C TYR A 202 -1.56 -5.55 4.64
N CYS A 203 -1.24 -5.85 5.88
CA CYS A 203 -0.83 -7.17 6.33
C CYS A 203 -1.87 -7.80 7.27
N PHE A 204 -2.30 -9.02 6.93
CA PHE A 204 -3.29 -9.79 7.68
C PHE A 204 -2.76 -11.19 8.04
N GLU A 205 -1.46 -11.36 8.14
CA GLU A 205 -0.78 -12.61 8.47
C GLU A 205 0.38 -12.33 9.42
N ASN A 206 0.51 -13.11 10.50
CA ASN A 206 1.59 -12.94 11.48
C ASN A 206 2.92 -13.56 11.03
N ASP A 207 2.88 -14.50 10.10
CA ASP A 207 4.06 -15.20 9.56
C ASP A 207 4.79 -14.39 8.45
N ILE A 208 4.31 -13.19 8.14
CA ILE A 208 5.01 -12.26 7.24
C ILE A 208 5.91 -11.33 8.06
N GLU A 209 7.21 -11.35 7.76
CA GLU A 209 8.23 -10.46 8.34
C GLU A 209 8.11 -9.06 7.74
N LEU A 210 7.19 -8.27 8.31
CA LEU A 210 6.79 -6.97 7.74
C LEU A 210 7.94 -5.94 7.79
N GLU A 211 8.80 -5.98 8.81
CA GLU A 211 10.00 -5.14 8.90
C GLU A 211 10.97 -5.39 7.74
N THR A 212 11.19 -6.66 7.41
CA THR A 212 12.04 -7.05 6.28
C THR A 212 11.44 -6.55 4.97
N LEU A 213 10.13 -6.71 4.79
CA LEU A 213 9.42 -6.23 3.61
C LEU A 213 9.49 -4.70 3.48
N LEU A 214 9.36 -3.95 4.56
CA LEU A 214 9.48 -2.49 4.54
C LEU A 214 10.90 -2.05 4.14
N CYS A 215 11.93 -2.74 4.64
CA CYS A 215 13.31 -2.46 4.23
C CYS A 215 13.54 -2.74 2.73
N GLU A 216 12.93 -3.79 2.17
CA GLU A 216 12.99 -4.07 0.74
C GLU A 216 12.20 -3.05 -0.08
N ALA A 217 11.04 -2.64 0.41
CA ALA A 217 10.20 -1.62 -0.21
C ALA A 217 10.92 -0.26 -0.25
N GLU A 218 11.55 0.16 0.85
CA GLU A 218 12.37 1.38 0.90
C GLU A 218 13.45 1.36 -0.19
N LYS A 219 14.22 0.26 -0.30
CA LYS A 219 15.25 0.12 -1.33
C LYS A 219 14.67 0.23 -2.75
N ALA A 220 13.51 -0.39 -2.98
CA ALA A 220 12.85 -0.34 -4.28
C ALA A 220 12.38 1.09 -4.62
N PHE A 221 11.79 1.81 -3.68
CA PHE A 221 11.39 3.19 -3.87
C PHE A 221 12.58 4.12 -4.12
N VAL A 222 13.68 3.98 -3.38
CA VAL A 222 14.91 4.75 -3.63
C VAL A 222 15.45 4.46 -5.03
N GLN A 223 15.53 3.19 -5.39
CA GLN A 223 16.15 2.77 -6.66
C GLN A 223 15.31 3.18 -7.88
N PHE A 224 14.00 3.03 -7.83
CA PHE A 224 13.16 3.13 -9.01
C PHE A 224 12.27 4.39 -9.05
N ALA A 225 11.93 4.96 -7.89
CA ALA A 225 11.14 6.19 -7.81
C ALA A 225 11.95 7.42 -7.38
N GLY A 226 13.22 7.23 -6.98
CA GLY A 226 14.13 8.33 -6.62
C GLY A 226 13.66 9.12 -5.40
N VAL A 227 13.02 8.44 -4.45
CA VAL A 227 12.45 9.05 -3.25
C VAL A 227 13.54 9.43 -2.24
N TYR A 228 13.22 10.36 -1.35
CA TYR A 228 14.12 10.85 -0.32
C TYR A 228 13.36 11.19 0.97
N ASP A 229 14.07 11.40 2.08
CA ASP A 229 13.52 11.66 3.42
C ASP A 229 12.49 10.60 3.83
N ILE A 230 12.93 9.34 3.87
CA ILE A 230 12.05 8.20 4.09
C ILE A 230 11.95 7.87 5.57
N ASP A 231 10.72 7.73 6.06
CA ASP A 231 10.39 7.14 7.36
C ASP A 231 9.62 5.84 7.16
N THR A 232 9.95 4.82 7.96
CA THR A 232 9.23 3.53 7.96
C THR A 232 8.81 3.13 9.36
N TRP A 233 7.60 2.59 9.51
CA TRP A 233 7.10 2.07 10.79
C TRP A 233 5.98 1.06 10.59
N ILE A 234 5.58 0.39 11.68
CA ILE A 234 4.43 -0.54 11.71
C ILE A 234 3.40 0.00 12.69
N ALA A 235 2.11 -0.06 12.31
CA ALA A 235 0.96 0.21 13.14
C ALA A 235 0.11 -1.06 13.33
#